data_9f0eb2dc1befb69ec65a27f0e52376e7
#
_entry.id   9f0eb2dc1befb69ec65a27f0e52376e7
#
_cell.length_a   1.000
_cell.length_b   1.000
_cell.length_c   1.000
_cell.angle_alpha   90.00
_cell.angle_beta   90.00
_cell.angle_gamma   90.00
#
_symmetry.space_group_name_H-M   'P 1'
#
loop_
_entity.id
_entity.type
_entity.pdbx_description
1 polymer ?
#
loop_
_entity_poly.entity_id
_entity_poly.type
_entity_poly.pdbx_seq_one_letter_code
_entity_poly.pdbx_strand_id
1 'polypeptide(L)'
;MEWLEQSVGQNQSVLDYGCGSGILAILAKKCGANPVIGIDIDPQAVESARQNSERNHADVTYGLPADLPEGQFDIVVANILSNPLKLMASMLSARVKPGGRIALSGILARQADEVAAVYARWIDISVWQEHEGWVCLAGTRRESL
;
A
#
# COMPACT_ATOMS: atom_id res chain seq x y z
N MET A 1 8.94 -5.85 4.76
CA MET A 1 7.68 -5.94 5.50
C MET A 1 7.13 -7.36 5.40
N GLU A 2 6.94 -7.99 6.54
CA GLU A 2 6.54 -9.39 6.61
C GLU A 2 5.19 -9.67 5.94
N TRP A 3 4.25 -8.72 6.07
CA TRP A 3 2.93 -8.88 5.44
C TRP A 3 3.04 -9.04 3.93
N LEU A 4 3.86 -8.21 3.28
CA LEU A 4 4.08 -8.31 1.82
C LEU A 4 4.69 -9.65 1.45
N GLU A 5 5.70 -10.10 2.18
CA GLU A 5 6.36 -11.37 1.91
C GLU A 5 5.40 -12.55 1.98
N GLN A 6 4.45 -12.51 2.91
CA GLN A 6 3.46 -13.57 3.09
C GLN A 6 2.29 -13.46 2.11
N SER A 7 2.01 -12.26 1.60
CA SER A 7 0.76 -11.96 0.92
C SER A 7 0.88 -11.87 -0.59
N VAL A 8 2.05 -11.48 -1.12
CA VAL A 8 2.23 -11.28 -2.55
C VAL A 8 2.37 -12.62 -3.27
N GLY A 9 1.48 -12.85 -4.24
CA GLY A 9 1.59 -13.97 -5.15
C GLY A 9 2.26 -13.58 -6.47
N GLN A 10 2.68 -14.57 -7.24
CA GLN A 10 3.32 -14.34 -8.54
C GLN A 10 2.40 -13.59 -9.48
N ASN A 11 2.94 -12.57 -10.14
CA ASN A 11 2.25 -11.74 -11.13
C ASN A 11 1.04 -10.96 -10.58
N GLN A 12 0.93 -10.80 -9.26
CA GLN A 12 -0.09 -9.93 -8.68
C GLN A 12 0.35 -8.47 -8.79
N SER A 13 -0.59 -7.59 -9.14
CA SER A 13 -0.33 -6.16 -9.21
C SER A 13 -0.30 -5.54 -7.81
N VAL A 14 0.65 -4.64 -7.59
CA VAL A 14 0.82 -3.96 -6.30
C VAL A 14 0.93 -2.46 -6.51
N LEU A 15 0.15 -1.71 -5.75
CA LEU A 15 0.28 -0.25 -5.62
C LEU A 15 0.86 0.06 -4.24
N ASP A 16 1.98 0.80 -4.22
CA ASP A 16 2.58 1.34 -3.01
C ASP A 16 2.31 2.85 -2.98
N TYR A 17 1.29 3.25 -2.24
CA TYR A 17 0.89 4.65 -2.15
C TYR A 17 1.58 5.32 -0.96
N GLY A 18 2.33 6.40 -1.23
CA GLY A 18 3.25 6.98 -0.28
C GLY A 18 4.55 6.18 -0.25
N CYS A 19 5.12 5.90 -1.42
CA CYS A 19 6.20 4.93 -1.56
C CYS A 19 7.53 5.36 -0.95
N GLY A 20 7.73 6.64 -0.69
CA GLY A 20 8.99 7.16 -0.14
C GLY A 20 10.19 6.75 -0.98
N SER A 21 11.16 6.11 -0.36
CA SER A 21 12.38 5.64 -1.04
C SER A 21 12.19 4.37 -1.88
N GLY A 22 10.98 3.81 -1.90
CA GLY A 22 10.65 2.65 -2.72
C GLY A 22 10.90 1.30 -2.08
N ILE A 23 11.20 1.24 -0.79
CA ILE A 23 11.55 -0.01 -0.11
C ILE A 23 10.46 -1.07 -0.26
N LEU A 24 9.20 -0.72 0.00
CA LEU A 24 8.08 -1.67 -0.07
C LEU A 24 7.80 -2.09 -1.51
N ALA A 25 7.86 -1.15 -2.45
CA ALA A 25 7.65 -1.45 -3.87
C ALA A 25 8.73 -2.41 -4.40
N ILE A 26 9.98 -2.16 -4.03
CA ILE A 26 11.10 -3.03 -4.41
C ILE A 26 10.90 -4.43 -3.81
N LEU A 27 10.53 -4.51 -2.54
CA LEU A 27 10.26 -5.78 -1.88
C LEU A 27 9.14 -6.54 -2.60
N ALA A 28 8.04 -5.87 -2.93
CA ALA A 28 6.93 -6.48 -3.66
C ALA A 28 7.39 -7.07 -4.99
N LYS A 29 8.22 -6.32 -5.73
CA LYS A 29 8.76 -6.80 -7.00
C LYS A 29 9.64 -8.03 -6.82
N LYS A 30 10.49 -8.04 -5.78
CA LYS A 30 11.35 -9.18 -5.45
C LYS A 30 10.53 -10.41 -5.03
N CYS A 31 9.33 -10.21 -4.49
CA CYS A 31 8.40 -11.29 -4.14
C CYS A 31 7.62 -11.84 -5.33
N GLY A 32 7.79 -11.26 -6.51
CA GLY A 32 7.15 -11.76 -7.74
C GLY A 32 5.97 -10.93 -8.24
N ALA A 33 5.67 -9.79 -7.63
CA ALA A 33 4.61 -8.91 -8.09
C ALA A 33 4.90 -8.34 -9.48
N ASN A 34 3.85 -8.13 -10.26
CA ASN A 34 3.97 -7.52 -11.58
C ASN A 34 2.57 -7.11 -12.09
N PRO A 35 2.33 -5.86 -12.46
CA PRO A 35 3.22 -4.71 -12.31
C PRO A 35 3.26 -4.20 -10.85
N VAL A 36 4.30 -3.43 -10.55
CA VAL A 36 4.41 -2.70 -9.28
C VAL A 36 4.51 -1.22 -9.59
N ILE A 37 3.65 -0.44 -8.93
CA ILE A 37 3.59 1.01 -9.09
C ILE A 37 3.75 1.68 -7.74
N GLY A 38 4.66 2.64 -7.65
CA GLY A 38 4.87 3.45 -6.47
C GLY A 38 4.48 4.90 -6.73
N ILE A 39 3.71 5.47 -5.82
CA ILE A 39 3.22 6.85 -5.93
C ILE A 39 3.62 7.62 -4.68
N ASP A 40 4.09 8.84 -4.85
CA ASP A 40 4.38 9.74 -3.74
C ASP A 40 4.09 11.19 -4.16
N ILE A 41 3.67 12.00 -3.20
CA ILE A 41 3.40 13.43 -3.45
C ILE A 41 4.70 14.23 -3.56
N ASP A 42 5.81 13.70 -3.08
CA ASP A 42 7.11 14.37 -3.08
C ASP A 42 7.94 13.92 -4.30
N PRO A 43 8.24 14.86 -5.24
CA PRO A 43 9.07 14.53 -6.40
C PRO A 43 10.44 13.99 -6.04
N GLN A 44 11.02 14.43 -4.91
CA GLN A 44 12.31 13.95 -4.45
C GLN A 44 12.23 12.49 -4.01
N ALA A 45 11.13 12.12 -3.35
CA ALA A 45 10.91 10.73 -2.96
C ALA A 45 10.78 9.84 -4.21
N VAL A 46 10.05 10.29 -5.21
CA VAL A 46 9.90 9.56 -6.49
C VAL A 46 11.26 9.32 -7.14
N GLU A 47 12.11 10.34 -7.18
CA GLU A 47 13.45 10.22 -7.77
C GLU A 47 14.34 9.26 -6.97
N SER A 48 14.31 9.37 -5.63
CA SER A 48 15.05 8.44 -4.76
C SER A 48 14.60 7.01 -4.97
N ALA A 49 13.29 6.79 -5.09
CA ALA A 49 12.72 5.47 -5.33
C ALA A 49 13.21 4.89 -6.67
N ARG A 50 13.22 5.71 -7.72
CA ARG A 50 13.73 5.29 -9.04
C ARG A 50 15.19 4.85 -8.95
N GLN A 51 16.04 5.63 -8.28
CA GLN A 51 17.46 5.31 -8.12
C GLN A 51 17.65 4.02 -7.33
N ASN A 52 16.90 3.85 -6.23
CA ASN A 52 16.98 2.64 -5.42
C ASN A 52 16.53 1.40 -6.19
N SER A 53 15.51 1.53 -7.01
CA SER A 53 15.02 0.43 -7.85
C SER A 53 16.04 0.03 -8.90
N GLU A 54 16.72 0.99 -9.52
CA GLU A 54 17.80 0.71 -10.47
C GLU A 54 18.94 -0.04 -9.79
N ARG A 55 19.36 0.41 -8.60
CA ARG A 55 20.43 -0.26 -7.84
C ARG A 55 20.08 -1.70 -7.47
N ASN A 56 18.82 -1.97 -7.25
CA ASN A 56 18.34 -3.30 -6.85
C ASN A 56 17.83 -4.13 -8.02
N HIS A 57 17.95 -3.64 -9.24
CA HIS A 57 17.47 -4.32 -10.44
C HIS A 57 16.00 -4.71 -10.33
N ALA A 58 15.18 -3.82 -9.74
CA ALA A 58 13.75 -4.02 -9.57
C ALA A 58 12.99 -3.11 -10.53
N ASP A 59 12.19 -3.69 -11.42
CA ASP A 59 11.41 -2.95 -12.40
C ASP A 59 10.11 -2.47 -11.77
N VAL A 60 10.12 -1.23 -11.28
CA VAL A 60 8.97 -0.57 -10.63
C VAL A 60 8.73 0.77 -11.34
N THR A 61 7.47 1.07 -11.61
CA THR A 61 7.09 2.36 -12.18
C THR A 61 6.72 3.31 -11.04
N TYR A 62 7.36 4.48 -11.01
CA TYR A 62 7.09 5.50 -9.98
C TYR A 62 6.53 6.77 -10.59
N GLY A 63 5.73 7.49 -9.80
CA GLY A 63 5.19 8.77 -10.22
C GLY A 63 4.53 9.54 -9.10
N LEU A 64 4.03 10.72 -9.45
CA LEU A 64 3.21 11.57 -8.58
C LEU A 64 1.75 11.10 -8.64
N PRO A 65 0.87 11.55 -7.71
CA PRO A 65 -0.53 11.11 -7.72
C PRO A 65 -1.24 11.29 -9.07
N ALA A 66 -0.92 12.34 -9.83
CA ALA A 66 -1.50 12.55 -11.15
C ALA A 66 -1.08 11.49 -12.16
N ASP A 67 0.01 10.79 -11.93
CA ASP A 67 0.53 9.75 -12.81
C ASP A 67 -0.04 8.36 -12.50
N LEU A 68 -0.86 8.24 -11.44
CA LEU A 68 -1.45 6.97 -11.05
C LEU A 68 -2.38 6.47 -12.18
N PRO A 69 -2.10 5.30 -12.76
CA PRO A 69 -2.97 4.75 -13.81
C PRO A 69 -4.37 4.47 -13.29
N GLU A 70 -5.33 4.49 -14.18
CA GLU A 70 -6.68 4.03 -13.85
C GLU A 70 -6.67 2.52 -13.58
N GLY A 71 -7.68 2.05 -12.87
CA GLY A 71 -7.86 0.63 -12.61
C GLY A 71 -7.56 0.24 -11.17
N GLN A 72 -7.53 -1.04 -10.95
CA GLN A 72 -7.43 -1.64 -9.62
C GLN A 72 -6.22 -2.56 -9.55
N PHE A 73 -5.82 -2.83 -8.30
CA PHE A 73 -4.65 -3.65 -7.99
C PHE A 73 -5.06 -4.85 -7.13
N ASP A 74 -4.32 -5.93 -7.25
CA ASP A 74 -4.51 -7.09 -6.37
C ASP A 74 -4.17 -6.75 -4.92
N ILE A 75 -3.15 -5.90 -4.73
CA ILE A 75 -2.68 -5.49 -3.42
C ILE A 75 -2.40 -3.99 -3.44
N VAL A 76 -2.88 -3.29 -2.40
CA VAL A 76 -2.55 -1.88 -2.15
C VAL A 76 -1.87 -1.80 -0.79
N VAL A 77 -0.71 -1.16 -0.73
CA VAL A 77 -0.05 -0.84 0.54
C VAL A 77 0.11 0.67 0.66
N ALA A 78 -0.05 1.17 1.87
CA ALA A 78 0.16 2.58 2.17
C ALA A 78 0.81 2.70 3.53
N ASN A 79 1.97 3.36 3.57
CA ASN A 79 2.70 3.63 4.80
C ASN A 79 2.76 5.14 5.00
N ILE A 80 1.67 5.71 5.48
CA ILE A 80 1.49 7.14 5.70
C ILE A 80 0.75 7.38 7.02
N LEU A 81 0.70 8.64 7.45
CA LEU A 81 0.08 9.00 8.73
C LEU A 81 -1.43 8.78 8.72
N SER A 82 -2.01 8.64 9.92
CA SER A 82 -3.43 8.27 10.09
C SER A 82 -4.40 9.28 9.47
N ASN A 83 -4.16 10.59 9.59
CA ASN A 83 -5.07 11.58 9.04
C ASN A 83 -5.13 11.51 7.50
N PRO A 84 -4.03 11.51 6.75
CA PRO A 84 -4.08 11.26 5.32
C PRO A 84 -4.75 9.93 4.96
N LEU A 85 -4.48 8.85 5.72
CA LEU A 85 -5.12 7.56 5.47
C LEU A 85 -6.63 7.65 5.56
N LYS A 86 -7.17 8.35 6.58
CA LYS A 86 -8.61 8.53 6.73
C LYS A 86 -9.20 9.33 5.58
N LEU A 87 -8.52 10.39 5.15
CA LEU A 87 -8.98 11.23 4.03
C LEU A 87 -8.99 10.49 2.70
N MET A 88 -8.09 9.54 2.51
CA MET A 88 -7.94 8.80 1.26
C MET A 88 -8.65 7.44 1.26
N ALA A 89 -9.45 7.15 2.30
CA ALA A 89 -10.05 5.81 2.46
C ALA A 89 -10.89 5.39 1.26
N SER A 90 -11.74 6.28 0.75
CA SER A 90 -12.57 5.98 -0.43
C SER A 90 -11.72 5.70 -1.66
N MET A 91 -10.73 6.53 -1.92
CA MET A 91 -9.86 6.39 -3.09
C MET A 91 -9.03 5.12 -3.01
N LEU A 92 -8.35 4.89 -1.88
CA LEU A 92 -7.50 3.71 -1.73
C LEU A 92 -8.30 2.42 -1.79
N SER A 93 -9.46 2.38 -1.13
CA SER A 93 -10.34 1.21 -1.17
C SER A 93 -10.83 0.91 -2.58
N ALA A 94 -11.13 1.95 -3.37
CA ALA A 94 -11.57 1.80 -4.76
C ALA A 94 -10.46 1.24 -5.66
N ARG A 95 -9.20 1.39 -5.28
CA ARG A 95 -8.07 0.87 -6.05
C ARG A 95 -7.75 -0.59 -5.78
N VAL A 96 -8.38 -1.18 -4.77
CA VAL A 96 -8.23 -2.61 -4.47
C VAL A 96 -9.29 -3.37 -5.27
N LYS A 97 -8.90 -4.41 -5.98
CA LYS A 97 -9.87 -5.29 -6.66
C LYS A 97 -10.81 -5.94 -5.64
N PRO A 98 -12.08 -6.20 -5.99
CA PRO A 98 -12.92 -7.05 -5.12
C PRO A 98 -12.20 -8.35 -4.80
N GLY A 99 -12.12 -8.71 -3.51
CA GLY A 99 -11.34 -9.86 -3.05
C GLY A 99 -9.85 -9.59 -2.94
N GLY A 100 -9.37 -8.43 -3.39
CA GLY A 100 -7.97 -8.02 -3.21
C GLY A 100 -7.68 -7.57 -1.79
N ARG A 101 -6.43 -7.27 -1.51
CA ARG A 101 -5.97 -6.98 -0.15
C ARG A 101 -5.33 -5.61 -0.02
N ILE A 102 -5.40 -5.07 1.20
CA ILE A 102 -4.81 -3.77 1.54
C ILE A 102 -4.07 -3.89 2.87
N ALA A 103 -2.95 -3.20 2.99
CA ALA A 103 -2.24 -3.05 4.25
C ALA A 103 -1.91 -1.59 4.48
N LEU A 104 -2.20 -1.12 5.68
CA LEU A 104 -2.02 0.27 6.09
C LEU A 104 -1.05 0.31 7.27
N SER A 105 0.04 1.06 7.13
CA SER A 105 1.06 1.23 8.16
C SER A 105 1.28 2.70 8.46
N GLY A 106 2.09 2.99 9.48
CA GLY A 106 2.33 4.37 9.92
C GLY A 106 1.27 4.86 10.90
N ILE A 107 0.56 3.94 11.56
CA ILE A 107 -0.56 4.20 12.44
C ILE A 107 -0.13 3.90 13.87
N LEU A 108 -0.37 4.85 14.79
CA LEU A 108 -0.16 4.60 16.22
C LEU A 108 -1.30 3.72 16.76
N ALA A 109 -0.97 2.89 17.77
CA ALA A 109 -1.95 1.97 18.35
C ALA A 109 -3.24 2.67 18.79
N ARG A 110 -3.13 3.89 19.36
CA ARG A 110 -4.30 4.68 19.79
C ARG A 110 -5.17 5.17 18.62
N GLN A 111 -4.66 5.12 17.40
CA GLN A 111 -5.37 5.58 16.19
C GLN A 111 -5.97 4.42 15.38
N ALA A 112 -5.63 3.18 15.74
CA ALA A 112 -5.97 2.00 14.95
C ALA A 112 -7.47 1.83 14.76
N ASP A 113 -8.25 1.93 15.84
CA ASP A 113 -9.70 1.74 15.77
C ASP A 113 -10.37 2.80 14.89
N GLU A 114 -9.90 4.03 14.98
CA GLU A 114 -10.43 5.15 14.21
C GLU A 114 -10.17 4.97 12.71
N VAL A 115 -8.96 4.59 12.35
CA VAL A 115 -8.61 4.32 10.95
C VAL A 115 -9.38 3.10 10.43
N ALA A 116 -9.41 2.02 11.19
CA ALA A 116 -10.14 0.81 10.81
C ALA A 116 -11.63 1.10 10.58
N ALA A 117 -12.24 1.93 11.43
CA ALA A 117 -13.66 2.28 11.31
C ALA A 117 -13.95 3.00 9.97
N VAL A 118 -13.05 3.86 9.52
CA VAL A 118 -13.22 4.57 8.24
C VAL A 118 -13.13 3.60 7.05
N TYR A 119 -12.23 2.61 7.11
CA TYR A 119 -12.06 1.64 6.03
C TYR A 119 -13.08 0.50 6.06
N ALA A 120 -13.71 0.26 7.21
CA ALA A 120 -14.63 -0.87 7.40
C ALA A 120 -15.82 -0.87 6.43
N ARG A 121 -16.14 0.28 5.85
CA ARG A 121 -17.20 0.40 4.84
C ARG A 121 -16.93 -0.46 3.61
N TRP A 122 -15.66 -0.64 3.24
CA TRP A 122 -15.26 -1.35 2.02
C TRP A 122 -14.42 -2.60 2.29
N ILE A 123 -13.71 -2.61 3.41
CA ILE A 123 -12.66 -3.57 3.71
C ILE A 123 -13.00 -4.32 4.99
N ASP A 124 -12.90 -5.64 4.96
CA ASP A 124 -12.86 -6.43 6.18
C ASP A 124 -11.44 -6.28 6.75
N ILE A 125 -11.29 -5.38 7.70
CA ILE A 125 -9.98 -4.88 8.16
C ILE A 125 -9.79 -5.15 9.65
N SER A 126 -8.57 -5.50 10.03
CA SER A 126 -8.20 -5.72 11.44
C SER A 126 -6.72 -5.46 11.64
N VAL A 127 -6.29 -5.42 12.89
CA VAL A 127 -4.88 -5.30 13.23
C VAL A 127 -4.18 -6.60 12.81
N TRP A 128 -3.20 -6.49 11.93
CA TRP A 128 -2.37 -7.62 11.53
C TRP A 128 -1.18 -7.78 12.49
N GLN A 129 -0.55 -6.67 12.88
CA GLN A 129 0.60 -6.69 13.78
C GLN A 129 0.73 -5.35 14.49
N GLU A 130 1.21 -5.38 15.73
CA GLU A 130 1.61 -4.20 16.48
C GLU A 130 3.04 -4.38 16.96
N HIS A 131 3.85 -3.33 16.84
CA HIS A 131 5.24 -3.34 17.27
C HIS A 131 5.61 -1.96 17.81
N GLU A 132 6.00 -1.92 19.08
CA GLU A 132 6.43 -0.69 19.76
C GLU A 132 5.45 0.48 19.60
N GLY A 133 4.15 0.19 19.68
CA GLY A 133 3.10 1.20 19.58
C GLY A 133 2.69 1.56 18.16
N TRP A 134 3.33 0.99 17.15
CA TRP A 134 2.96 1.15 15.75
C TRP A 134 2.18 -0.07 15.24
N VAL A 135 1.16 0.19 14.46
CA VAL A 135 0.21 -0.85 14.03
C VAL A 135 0.18 -0.94 12.51
N CYS A 136 0.14 -2.17 12.02
CA CYS A 136 -0.22 -2.47 10.64
C CYS A 136 -1.64 -3.03 10.63
N LEU A 137 -2.54 -2.35 9.91
CA LEU A 137 -3.87 -2.84 9.63
C LEU A 137 -3.86 -3.56 8.28
N ALA A 138 -4.53 -4.68 8.20
CA ALA A 138 -4.63 -5.40 6.94
C ALA A 138 -6.04 -5.95 6.75
N GLY A 139 -6.45 -6.10 5.51
CA GLY A 139 -7.78 -6.61 5.23
C GLY A 139 -7.98 -6.97 3.78
N THR A 140 -9.18 -7.45 3.51
CA THR A 140 -9.62 -7.88 2.18
C THR A 140 -10.82 -7.03 1.77
N ARG A 141 -10.79 -6.51 0.53
CA ARG A 141 -11.94 -5.79 0.02
C ARG A 141 -13.09 -6.77 -0.22
N ARG A 142 -14.28 -6.42 0.30
CA ARG A 142 -15.48 -7.23 0.08
C ARG A 142 -15.80 -7.33 -1.40
N GLU A 143 -16.18 -8.50 -1.84
CA GLU A 143 -16.54 -8.73 -3.24
C GLU A 143 -17.90 -8.13 -3.58
N SER A 144 -18.77 -8.03 -2.58
CA SER A 144 -20.10 -7.44 -2.73
C SER A 144 -20.29 -6.37 -1.65
N LEU A 145 -20.67 -5.17 -2.03
CA LEU A 145 -20.91 -4.05 -1.14
C LEU A 145 -22.40 -3.70 -1.08
#